data_cca5defcd855254c3261a7d8b97b5ff9
#
_entry.id   cca5defcd855254c3261a7d8b97b5ff9
#
_cell.length_a   1.000
_cell.length_b   1.000
_cell.length_c   1.000
_cell.angle_alpha   90.00
_cell.angle_beta   90.00
_cell.angle_gamma   90.00
#
_symmetry.space_group_name_H-M   'P 1'
#
loop_
_entity.id
_entity.type
_entity.pdbx_description
1 polymer ?
#
loop_
_entity_poly.entity_id
_entity_poly.type
_entity_poly.pdbx_seq_one_letter_code
_entity_poly.pdbx_strand_id
1 'polypeptide(L)'
;MFFRSRLWDGRKHYLDKMTLGDLGRAYMAYPAIRAYALLAVVSAVVVVALWDGRPLGVAAAMALAVLAYPLVWYLLHRYVLHGRYLYKNARTAPLWKRVHYDHHQDPNDLGVLFGALYTTLPTIAAVTLPIGWLLAGPVGAAAAFGTGMAVTCAYEFCHCIQHLAYAPKSRFISRIKKLHLMHHYHNEQGNFGITNFLWDRLLGTFYGDSQAIPRSATNFNLGYDEAEGERYPWVKALSTRPGAPDNSPDNSPGDSLGSDARGGD
;
A
#
# COMPACT_ATOMS: atom_id res chain seq x y z
N MET A 1 6.46 12.57 -20.79
CA MET A 1 6.88 13.70 -19.95
C MET A 1 5.84 14.09 -18.88
N PHE A 2 4.57 13.70 -19.03
CA PHE A 2 3.47 14.00 -18.10
C PHE A 2 3.57 13.31 -16.72
N PHE A 3 4.35 12.25 -16.57
CA PHE A 3 4.43 11.43 -15.36
C PHE A 3 5.68 11.66 -14.51
N ARG A 4 6.60 12.53 -14.89
CA ARG A 4 7.71 12.95 -14.04
C ARG A 4 7.35 14.22 -13.28
N SER A 5 7.41 14.15 -11.96
CA SER A 5 7.26 15.31 -11.09
C SER A 5 8.59 15.63 -10.43
N ARG A 6 9.04 16.89 -10.53
CA ARG A 6 10.27 17.39 -9.87
C ARG A 6 10.27 17.16 -8.34
N LEU A 7 9.09 16.98 -7.75
CA LEU A 7 8.96 16.65 -6.31
C LEU A 7 9.49 15.25 -5.98
N TRP A 8 9.51 14.34 -6.96
CA TRP A 8 9.93 12.95 -6.79
C TRP A 8 11.30 12.66 -7.39
N ASP A 9 11.88 13.61 -8.14
CA ASP A 9 13.22 13.45 -8.72
C ASP A 9 14.28 13.61 -7.61
N GLY A 10 14.88 12.50 -7.19
CA GLY A 10 16.04 12.48 -6.29
C GLY A 10 15.74 12.78 -4.81
N ARG A 11 14.48 12.75 -4.36
CA ARG A 11 14.11 12.95 -2.95
C ARG A 11 13.42 11.71 -2.38
N LYS A 12 13.89 11.24 -1.23
CA LYS A 12 13.13 10.35 -0.37
C LYS A 12 12.12 11.17 0.46
N HIS A 13 10.90 10.68 0.56
CA HIS A 13 9.82 11.29 1.34
C HIS A 13 9.49 10.37 2.51
N TYR A 14 9.96 10.72 3.70
CA TYR A 14 9.71 9.95 4.91
C TYR A 14 8.46 10.42 5.62
N LEU A 15 7.44 9.55 5.71
CA LEU A 15 6.14 9.84 6.28
C LEU A 15 6.19 10.21 7.77
N ASP A 16 7.12 9.63 8.52
CA ASP A 16 7.37 9.96 9.93
C ASP A 16 7.90 11.39 10.15
N LYS A 17 8.41 12.06 9.09
CA LYS A 17 8.93 13.42 9.09
C LYS A 17 8.02 14.43 8.36
N MET A 18 6.85 13.99 7.86
CA MET A 18 5.95 14.80 7.05
C MET A 18 4.73 15.27 7.84
N THR A 19 4.26 16.46 7.54
CA THR A 19 2.93 16.91 7.93
C THR A 19 1.85 16.40 6.98
N LEU A 20 0.58 16.48 7.37
CA LEU A 20 -0.54 16.14 6.49
C LEU A 20 -0.55 16.99 5.20
N GLY A 21 -0.14 18.28 5.30
CA GLY A 21 -0.01 19.17 4.14
C GLY A 21 1.12 18.76 3.20
N ASP A 22 2.25 18.28 3.75
CA ASP A 22 3.36 17.75 2.95
C ASP A 22 2.94 16.48 2.23
N LEU A 23 2.27 15.56 2.94
CA LEU A 23 1.69 14.37 2.33
C LEU A 23 0.74 14.72 1.19
N GLY A 24 -0.20 15.65 1.40
CA GLY A 24 -1.14 16.04 0.36
C GLY A 24 -0.44 16.54 -0.91
N ARG A 25 0.61 17.35 -0.78
CA ARG A 25 1.41 17.84 -1.92
C ARG A 25 2.16 16.71 -2.63
N ALA A 26 2.85 15.85 -1.89
CA ALA A 26 3.60 14.73 -2.45
C ALA A 26 2.67 13.72 -3.14
N TYR A 27 1.55 13.41 -2.49
CA TYR A 27 0.52 12.50 -3.00
C TYR A 27 -0.06 12.95 -4.34
N MET A 28 -0.52 14.20 -4.44
CA MET A 28 -1.08 14.76 -5.67
C MET A 28 -0.02 14.92 -6.79
N ALA A 29 1.25 14.94 -6.44
CA ALA A 29 2.35 14.98 -7.40
C ALA A 29 2.78 13.57 -7.86
N TYR A 30 2.35 12.51 -7.17
CA TYR A 30 2.78 11.14 -7.48
C TYR A 30 2.20 10.67 -8.82
N PRO A 31 3.05 10.15 -9.74
CA PRO A 31 2.60 9.83 -11.10
C PRO A 31 1.47 8.80 -11.17
N ALA A 32 1.50 7.75 -10.34
CA ALA A 32 0.45 6.73 -10.34
C ALA A 32 -0.90 7.30 -9.86
N ILE A 33 -0.90 8.15 -8.83
CA ILE A 33 -2.11 8.81 -8.34
C ILE A 33 -2.73 9.71 -9.42
N ARG A 34 -1.88 10.47 -10.13
CA ARG A 34 -2.34 11.29 -11.26
C ARG A 34 -2.93 10.45 -12.39
N ALA A 35 -2.33 9.27 -12.66
CA ALA A 35 -2.85 8.33 -13.65
C ALA A 35 -4.23 7.78 -13.22
N TYR A 36 -4.37 7.35 -11.96
CA TYR A 36 -5.67 6.87 -11.44
C TYR A 36 -6.74 7.97 -11.49
N ALA A 37 -6.42 9.19 -11.05
CA ALA A 37 -7.34 10.31 -11.11
C ALA A 37 -7.76 10.65 -12.55
N LEU A 38 -6.82 10.67 -13.49
CA LEU A 38 -7.10 10.90 -14.91
C LEU A 38 -8.01 9.79 -15.47
N LEU A 39 -7.71 8.52 -15.19
CA LEU A 39 -8.53 7.39 -15.63
C LEU A 39 -9.94 7.42 -15.03
N ALA A 40 -10.08 7.84 -13.77
CA ALA A 40 -11.41 8.04 -13.17
C ALA A 40 -12.21 9.12 -13.90
N VAL A 41 -11.60 10.26 -14.23
CA VAL A 41 -12.23 11.35 -15.00
C VAL A 41 -12.59 10.88 -16.41
N VAL A 42 -11.66 10.22 -17.12
CA VAL A 42 -11.94 9.66 -18.46
C VAL A 42 -13.10 8.68 -18.41
N SER A 43 -13.13 7.79 -17.40
CA SER A 43 -14.23 6.85 -17.23
C SER A 43 -15.57 7.56 -17.00
N ALA A 44 -15.60 8.64 -16.22
CA ALA A 44 -16.80 9.44 -16.03
C ALA A 44 -17.30 10.07 -17.35
N VAL A 45 -16.37 10.58 -18.17
CA VAL A 45 -16.72 11.08 -19.52
C VAL A 45 -17.28 9.97 -20.40
N VAL A 46 -16.67 8.78 -20.38
CA VAL A 46 -17.17 7.60 -21.11
C VAL A 46 -18.56 7.19 -20.64
N VAL A 47 -18.83 7.21 -19.33
CA VAL A 47 -20.17 6.93 -18.79
C VAL A 47 -21.21 7.90 -19.35
N VAL A 48 -20.90 9.20 -19.40
CA VAL A 48 -21.79 10.22 -19.96
C VAL A 48 -21.99 9.99 -21.47
N ALA A 49 -20.90 9.73 -22.20
CA ALA A 49 -20.95 9.54 -23.65
C ALA A 49 -21.71 8.27 -24.09
N LEU A 50 -21.63 7.21 -23.29
CA LEU A 50 -22.28 5.92 -23.57
C LEU A 50 -23.59 5.74 -22.80
N TRP A 51 -24.16 6.79 -22.19
CA TRP A 51 -25.35 6.68 -21.37
C TRP A 51 -26.55 6.11 -22.13
N ASP A 52 -27.09 5.00 -21.63
CA ASP A 52 -28.15 4.23 -22.28
C ASP A 52 -29.42 4.08 -21.41
N GLY A 53 -29.55 4.89 -20.35
CA GLY A 53 -30.74 4.91 -19.50
C GLY A 53 -30.86 3.78 -18.49
N ARG A 54 -29.75 3.15 -18.10
CA ARG A 54 -29.68 2.06 -17.06
C ARG A 54 -29.12 2.51 -15.71
N PRO A 55 -29.74 3.45 -14.98
CA PRO A 55 -29.17 4.03 -13.76
C PRO A 55 -28.97 3.00 -12.64
N LEU A 56 -29.89 2.06 -12.48
CA LEU A 56 -29.78 1.03 -11.43
C LEU A 56 -28.62 0.06 -11.70
N GLY A 57 -28.42 -0.35 -12.95
CA GLY A 57 -27.30 -1.21 -13.33
C GLY A 57 -25.94 -0.52 -13.13
N VAL A 58 -25.86 0.75 -13.51
CA VAL A 58 -24.64 1.57 -13.28
C VAL A 58 -24.38 1.76 -11.78
N ALA A 59 -25.41 2.12 -11.01
CA ALA A 59 -25.28 2.28 -9.56
C ALA A 59 -24.85 0.97 -8.87
N ALA A 60 -25.41 -0.17 -9.29
CA ALA A 60 -25.02 -1.49 -8.79
C ALA A 60 -23.57 -1.83 -9.15
N ALA A 61 -23.13 -1.51 -10.38
CA ALA A 61 -21.75 -1.70 -10.82
C ALA A 61 -20.75 -0.90 -9.98
N MET A 62 -21.04 0.36 -9.71
CA MET A 62 -20.25 1.22 -8.84
C MET A 62 -20.21 0.70 -7.38
N ALA A 63 -21.37 0.33 -6.84
CA ALA A 63 -21.48 -0.20 -5.48
C ALA A 63 -20.69 -1.50 -5.31
N LEU A 64 -20.81 -2.43 -6.26
CA LEU A 64 -20.03 -3.68 -6.21
C LEU A 64 -18.55 -3.45 -6.38
N ALA A 65 -18.11 -2.48 -7.19
CA ALA A 65 -16.69 -2.11 -7.27
C ALA A 65 -16.15 -1.63 -5.91
N VAL A 66 -16.91 -0.80 -5.19
CA VAL A 66 -16.55 -0.35 -3.82
C VAL A 66 -16.52 -1.51 -2.83
N LEU A 67 -17.51 -2.41 -2.87
CA LEU A 67 -17.61 -3.53 -1.93
C LEU A 67 -16.57 -4.63 -2.20
N ALA A 68 -16.25 -4.89 -3.47
CA ALA A 68 -15.25 -5.88 -3.86
C ALA A 68 -13.82 -5.44 -3.51
N TYR A 69 -13.53 -4.13 -3.53
CA TYR A 69 -12.19 -3.61 -3.36
C TYR A 69 -11.48 -4.09 -2.08
N PRO A 70 -12.08 -4.01 -0.88
CA PRO A 70 -11.43 -4.48 0.34
C PRO A 70 -11.20 -5.99 0.36
N LEU A 71 -12.08 -6.78 -0.25
CA LEU A 71 -11.92 -8.24 -0.36
C LEU A 71 -10.73 -8.58 -1.24
N VAL A 72 -10.70 -8.02 -2.45
CA VAL A 72 -9.64 -8.26 -3.43
C VAL A 72 -8.28 -7.86 -2.83
N TRP A 73 -8.23 -6.68 -2.19
CA TRP A 73 -7.02 -6.24 -1.53
C TRP A 73 -6.60 -7.18 -0.40
N TYR A 74 -7.52 -7.60 0.46
CA TYR A 74 -7.24 -8.57 1.52
C TYR A 74 -6.64 -9.87 0.97
N LEU A 75 -7.24 -10.41 -0.10
CA LEU A 75 -6.76 -11.66 -0.73
C LEU A 75 -5.36 -11.48 -1.33
N LEU A 76 -5.13 -10.38 -2.05
CA LEU A 76 -3.82 -10.05 -2.60
C LEU A 76 -2.79 -9.84 -1.50
N HIS A 77 -3.11 -9.06 -0.48
CA HIS A 77 -2.21 -8.75 0.62
C HIS A 77 -1.79 -10.03 1.35
N ARG A 78 -2.77 -10.84 1.77
CA ARG A 78 -2.52 -12.07 2.51
C ARG A 78 -1.81 -13.14 1.69
N TYR A 79 -2.32 -13.44 0.49
CA TYR A 79 -1.89 -14.63 -0.24
C TYR A 79 -0.83 -14.36 -1.30
N VAL A 80 -0.75 -13.14 -1.84
CA VAL A 80 0.20 -12.78 -2.88
C VAL A 80 1.39 -12.01 -2.29
N LEU A 81 1.14 -10.91 -1.60
CA LEU A 81 2.18 -10.01 -1.11
C LEU A 81 2.94 -10.62 0.08
N HIS A 82 2.25 -11.28 1.01
CA HIS A 82 2.84 -12.05 2.11
C HIS A 82 3.17 -13.51 1.73
N GLY A 83 2.87 -13.92 0.51
CA GLY A 83 3.17 -15.27 0.03
C GLY A 83 4.67 -15.52 -0.11
N ARG A 84 5.18 -16.55 0.57
CA ARG A 84 6.60 -16.92 0.56
C ARG A 84 6.99 -17.75 -0.69
N TYR A 85 6.52 -17.35 -1.87
CA TYR A 85 6.78 -18.07 -3.13
C TYR A 85 7.27 -17.15 -4.26
N LEU A 86 6.86 -15.87 -4.29
CA LEU A 86 7.25 -14.96 -5.37
C LEU A 86 8.75 -14.68 -5.38
N TYR A 87 9.39 -14.56 -4.22
CA TYR A 87 10.83 -14.33 -4.14
C TYR A 87 11.66 -15.56 -4.51
N LYS A 88 11.05 -16.76 -4.53
CA LYS A 88 11.74 -18.01 -4.90
C LYS A 88 12.02 -18.13 -6.40
N ASN A 89 11.47 -17.26 -7.23
CA ASN A 89 11.70 -17.22 -8.67
C ASN A 89 12.32 -15.86 -9.06
N ALA A 90 13.45 -15.89 -9.77
CA ALA A 90 14.18 -14.71 -10.20
C ALA A 90 13.35 -13.75 -11.08
N ARG A 91 12.30 -14.23 -11.77
CA ARG A 91 11.42 -13.39 -12.61
C ARG A 91 10.35 -12.67 -11.78
N THR A 92 9.87 -13.26 -10.69
CA THR A 92 8.82 -12.67 -9.83
C THR A 92 9.38 -11.94 -8.61
N ALA A 93 10.62 -12.23 -8.20
CA ALA A 93 11.28 -11.59 -7.07
C ALA A 93 11.37 -10.05 -7.19
N PRO A 94 11.70 -9.45 -8.38
CA PRO A 94 11.70 -8.00 -8.52
C PRO A 94 10.32 -7.37 -8.28
N LEU A 95 9.26 -8.05 -8.71
CA LEU A 95 7.88 -7.62 -8.48
C LEU A 95 7.55 -7.67 -7.00
N TRP A 96 7.75 -8.81 -6.33
CA TRP A 96 7.51 -9.01 -4.91
C TRP A 96 8.26 -7.98 -4.06
N LYS A 97 9.56 -7.79 -4.35
CA LYS A 97 10.39 -6.80 -3.68
C LYS A 97 9.79 -5.42 -3.78
N ARG A 98 9.48 -4.95 -5.00
CA ARG A 98 9.00 -3.58 -5.26
C ARG A 98 7.61 -3.32 -4.69
N VAL A 99 6.70 -4.30 -4.72
CA VAL A 99 5.30 -4.04 -4.37
C VAL A 99 5.02 -4.17 -2.88
N HIS A 100 5.87 -4.90 -2.11
CA HIS A 100 5.56 -5.12 -0.71
C HIS A 100 6.78 -5.33 0.21
N TYR A 101 7.79 -6.08 -0.21
CA TYR A 101 8.95 -6.34 0.63
C TYR A 101 9.66 -5.06 1.04
N ASP A 102 9.95 -4.15 0.10
CA ASP A 102 10.59 -2.87 0.39
C ASP A 102 9.74 -2.01 1.34
N HIS A 103 8.42 -2.10 1.25
CA HIS A 103 7.52 -1.41 2.15
C HIS A 103 7.56 -1.98 3.59
N HIS A 104 7.75 -3.27 3.79
CA HIS A 104 7.99 -3.85 5.12
C HIS A 104 9.38 -3.53 5.65
N GLN A 105 10.39 -3.41 4.77
CA GLN A 105 11.76 -3.01 5.17
C GLN A 105 11.82 -1.55 5.61
N ASP A 106 11.15 -0.64 4.90
CA ASP A 106 11.08 0.80 5.21
C ASP A 106 9.63 1.31 5.08
N PRO A 107 8.76 1.06 6.07
CA PRO A 107 7.35 1.43 6.01
C PRO A 107 7.09 2.94 5.93
N ASN A 108 8.08 3.76 6.27
CA ASN A 108 7.95 5.20 6.25
C ASN A 108 8.37 5.83 4.91
N ASP A 109 9.05 5.10 4.03
CA ASP A 109 9.40 5.60 2.70
C ASP A 109 8.17 5.61 1.79
N LEU A 110 7.66 6.79 1.49
CA LEU A 110 6.51 7.01 0.62
C LEU A 110 6.74 6.43 -0.81
N GLY A 111 7.99 6.34 -1.25
CA GLY A 111 8.35 5.83 -2.58
C GLY A 111 8.07 4.34 -2.77
N VAL A 112 8.14 3.55 -1.69
CA VAL A 112 7.88 2.11 -1.70
C VAL A 112 6.49 1.74 -1.20
N LEU A 113 5.78 2.69 -0.58
CA LEU A 113 4.44 2.48 -0.07
C LEU A 113 3.41 2.31 -1.19
N PHE A 114 3.48 3.13 -2.23
CA PHE A 114 2.52 3.08 -3.33
C PHE A 114 2.62 1.79 -4.14
N GLY A 115 1.48 1.19 -4.44
CA GLY A 115 1.38 0.11 -5.40
C GLY A 115 1.97 0.49 -6.77
N ALA A 116 2.66 -0.45 -7.40
CA ALA A 116 3.21 -0.21 -8.73
C ALA A 116 2.09 -0.16 -9.78
N LEU A 117 2.04 0.90 -10.59
CA LEU A 117 0.98 1.13 -11.58
C LEU A 117 0.74 -0.08 -12.50
N TYR A 118 1.83 -0.74 -12.92
CA TYR A 118 1.76 -1.91 -13.80
C TYR A 118 1.19 -3.17 -13.14
N THR A 119 1.02 -3.20 -11.82
CA THR A 119 0.33 -4.27 -11.09
C THR A 119 -1.07 -3.85 -10.67
N THR A 120 -1.21 -2.66 -10.12
CA THR A 120 -2.47 -2.17 -9.56
C THR A 120 -3.51 -1.95 -10.65
N LEU A 121 -3.14 -1.32 -11.77
CA LEU A 121 -4.06 -1.02 -12.86
C LEU A 121 -4.67 -2.27 -13.51
N PRO A 122 -3.88 -3.30 -13.92
CA PRO A 122 -4.46 -4.55 -14.44
C PRO A 122 -5.34 -5.28 -13.43
N THR A 123 -4.98 -5.26 -12.15
CA THR A 123 -5.77 -5.88 -11.09
C THR A 123 -7.14 -5.22 -10.95
N ILE A 124 -7.19 -3.89 -10.91
CA ILE A 124 -8.46 -3.16 -10.82
C ILE A 124 -9.30 -3.41 -12.08
N ALA A 125 -8.69 -3.35 -13.27
CA ALA A 125 -9.38 -3.62 -14.52
C ALA A 125 -9.97 -5.04 -14.55
N ALA A 126 -9.20 -6.06 -14.16
CA ALA A 126 -9.62 -7.46 -14.15
C ALA A 126 -10.81 -7.73 -13.22
N VAL A 127 -10.96 -6.95 -12.15
CA VAL A 127 -12.09 -7.08 -11.21
C VAL A 127 -13.29 -6.23 -11.66
N THR A 128 -13.06 -4.96 -11.95
CA THR A 128 -14.16 -4.00 -12.10
C THR A 128 -14.80 -4.03 -13.48
N LEU A 129 -14.02 -4.25 -14.56
CA LEU A 129 -14.59 -4.29 -15.92
C LEU A 129 -15.60 -5.42 -16.11
N PRO A 130 -15.32 -6.69 -15.71
CA PRO A 130 -16.31 -7.75 -15.82
C PRO A 130 -17.58 -7.50 -14.98
N ILE A 131 -17.41 -7.05 -13.73
CA ILE A 131 -18.54 -6.72 -12.85
C ILE A 131 -19.46 -5.68 -13.51
N GLY A 132 -18.85 -4.57 -13.98
CA GLY A 132 -19.61 -3.50 -14.61
C GLY A 132 -20.28 -3.93 -15.92
N TRP A 133 -19.56 -4.69 -16.75
CA TRP A 133 -20.08 -5.20 -18.01
C TRP A 133 -21.30 -6.09 -17.82
N LEU A 134 -21.27 -7.00 -16.86
CA LEU A 134 -22.38 -7.91 -16.55
C LEU A 134 -23.62 -7.16 -16.06
N LEU A 135 -23.47 -6.03 -15.37
CA LEU A 135 -24.59 -5.29 -14.78
C LEU A 135 -25.21 -4.25 -15.71
N ALA A 136 -24.40 -3.57 -16.53
CA ALA A 136 -24.90 -2.49 -17.41
C ALA A 136 -24.08 -2.37 -18.72
N GLY A 137 -23.44 -3.43 -19.20
CA GLY A 137 -22.69 -3.40 -20.44
C GLY A 137 -21.51 -2.41 -20.42
N PRO A 138 -21.20 -1.77 -21.56
CA PRO A 138 -20.05 -0.85 -21.65
C PRO A 138 -20.12 0.32 -20.68
N VAL A 139 -21.31 0.88 -20.44
CA VAL A 139 -21.50 1.98 -19.48
C VAL A 139 -21.19 1.52 -18.05
N GLY A 140 -21.68 0.33 -17.67
CA GLY A 140 -21.40 -0.27 -16.38
C GLY A 140 -19.91 -0.58 -16.18
N ALA A 141 -19.25 -1.10 -17.23
CA ALA A 141 -17.80 -1.36 -17.19
C ALA A 141 -17.02 -0.08 -16.95
N ALA A 142 -17.32 1.00 -17.68
CA ALA A 142 -16.69 2.30 -17.47
C ALA A 142 -16.94 2.85 -16.06
N ALA A 143 -18.19 2.76 -15.58
CA ALA A 143 -18.56 3.24 -14.25
C ALA A 143 -17.86 2.46 -13.13
N ALA A 144 -17.83 1.13 -13.18
CA ALA A 144 -17.16 0.29 -12.20
C ALA A 144 -15.64 0.53 -12.20
N PHE A 145 -15.03 0.63 -13.39
CA PHE A 145 -13.59 0.88 -13.52
C PHE A 145 -13.21 2.26 -12.97
N GLY A 146 -13.93 3.33 -13.36
CA GLY A 146 -13.70 4.67 -12.84
C GLY A 146 -13.88 4.75 -11.32
N THR A 147 -14.88 4.04 -10.78
CA THR A 147 -15.08 3.90 -9.33
C THR A 147 -13.87 3.18 -8.69
N GLY A 148 -13.40 2.09 -9.29
CA GLY A 148 -12.20 1.38 -8.82
C GLY A 148 -10.97 2.30 -8.75
N MET A 149 -10.76 3.16 -9.76
CA MET A 149 -9.68 4.14 -9.77
C MET A 149 -9.82 5.17 -8.64
N ALA A 150 -11.03 5.70 -8.43
CA ALA A 150 -11.30 6.66 -7.35
C ALA A 150 -11.13 6.03 -5.96
N VAL A 151 -11.60 4.79 -5.77
CA VAL A 151 -11.39 4.03 -4.53
C VAL A 151 -9.92 3.77 -4.28
N THR A 152 -9.13 3.46 -5.32
CA THR A 152 -7.67 3.29 -5.20
C THR A 152 -7.01 4.58 -4.71
N CYS A 153 -7.37 5.73 -5.26
CA CYS A 153 -6.85 7.00 -4.75
C CYS A 153 -7.18 7.19 -3.26
N ALA A 154 -8.42 6.97 -2.84
CA ALA A 154 -8.80 7.11 -1.44
C ALA A 154 -8.08 6.09 -0.53
N TYR A 155 -7.90 4.86 -1.01
CA TYR A 155 -7.23 3.78 -0.30
C TYR A 155 -5.74 4.06 -0.09
N GLU A 156 -5.02 4.44 -1.14
CA GLU A 156 -3.60 4.79 -1.08
C GLU A 156 -3.36 6.00 -0.16
N PHE A 157 -4.23 7.01 -0.19
CA PHE A 157 -4.14 8.14 0.72
C PHE A 157 -4.35 7.72 2.18
N CYS A 158 -5.35 6.86 2.43
CA CYS A 158 -5.61 6.31 3.75
C CYS A 158 -4.41 5.50 4.27
N HIS A 159 -3.77 4.72 3.40
CA HIS A 159 -2.56 3.97 3.72
C HIS A 159 -1.40 4.89 4.11
N CYS A 160 -1.17 5.96 3.34
CA CYS A 160 -0.16 6.97 3.68
C CYS A 160 -0.39 7.59 5.07
N ILE A 161 -1.63 7.94 5.43
CA ILE A 161 -1.96 8.51 6.74
C ILE A 161 -1.60 7.54 7.87
N GLN A 162 -1.67 6.24 7.63
CA GLN A 162 -1.36 5.24 8.65
C GLN A 162 0.12 5.23 9.03
N HIS A 163 1.01 5.58 8.11
CA HIS A 163 2.46 5.72 8.36
C HIS A 163 2.90 7.14 8.71
N LEU A 164 2.04 8.15 8.51
CA LEU A 164 2.35 9.55 8.79
C LEU A 164 2.54 9.80 10.29
N ALA A 165 3.51 10.64 10.68
CA ALA A 165 3.66 11.14 12.06
C ALA A 165 2.52 12.11 12.44
N TYR A 166 1.31 11.60 12.47
CA TYR A 166 0.10 12.36 12.71
C TYR A 166 -0.83 11.60 13.64
N ALA A 167 -1.38 12.28 14.65
CA ALA A 167 -2.38 11.75 15.56
C ALA A 167 -3.79 12.10 15.05
N PRO A 168 -4.51 11.16 14.41
CA PRO A 168 -5.84 11.43 13.87
C PRO A 168 -6.84 11.73 14.99
N LYS A 169 -7.66 12.79 14.81
CA LYS A 169 -8.77 13.11 15.72
C LYS A 169 -9.95 12.13 15.56
N SER A 170 -10.12 11.57 14.37
CA SER A 170 -11.13 10.56 14.09
C SER A 170 -10.79 9.23 14.77
N ARG A 171 -11.69 8.70 15.60
CA ARG A 171 -11.54 7.39 16.24
C ARG A 171 -11.40 6.26 15.20
N PHE A 172 -12.08 6.37 14.07
CA PHE A 172 -12.00 5.41 12.98
C PHE A 172 -10.59 5.40 12.38
N ILE A 173 -10.07 6.55 11.95
CA ILE A 173 -8.72 6.66 11.36
C ILE A 173 -7.64 6.25 12.37
N SER A 174 -7.77 6.65 13.63
CA SER A 174 -6.84 6.25 14.69
C SER A 174 -6.81 4.72 14.88
N ARG A 175 -8.00 4.08 14.82
CA ARG A 175 -8.11 2.63 14.96
C ARG A 175 -7.47 1.88 13.79
N ILE A 176 -7.78 2.25 12.54
CA ILE A 176 -7.21 1.57 11.37
C ILE A 176 -5.71 1.78 11.30
N LYS A 177 -5.22 2.97 11.65
CA LYS A 177 -3.79 3.26 11.79
C LYS A 177 -3.13 2.34 12.82
N LYS A 178 -3.69 2.23 14.04
CA LYS A 178 -3.16 1.33 15.07
C LYS A 178 -3.04 -0.11 14.57
N LEU A 179 -4.11 -0.63 13.96
CA LEU A 179 -4.15 -2.01 13.48
C LEU A 179 -3.14 -2.28 12.36
N HIS A 180 -2.97 -1.32 11.45
CA HIS A 180 -2.00 -1.42 10.36
C HIS A 180 -0.55 -1.33 10.88
N LEU A 181 -0.26 -0.41 11.81
CA LEU A 181 1.05 -0.34 12.45
C LEU A 181 1.38 -1.61 13.25
N MET A 182 0.37 -2.25 13.86
CA MET A 182 0.56 -3.55 14.51
C MET A 182 0.92 -4.64 13.49
N HIS A 183 0.36 -4.62 12.29
CA HIS A 183 0.75 -5.50 11.20
C HIS A 183 2.24 -5.32 10.84
N HIS A 184 2.72 -4.09 10.67
CA HIS A 184 4.12 -3.82 10.33
C HIS A 184 5.13 -4.07 11.45
N TYR A 185 4.80 -3.67 12.69
CA TYR A 185 5.79 -3.62 13.78
C TYR A 185 5.62 -4.71 14.84
N HIS A 186 4.52 -5.46 14.78
CA HIS A 186 4.27 -6.53 15.76
C HIS A 186 4.13 -7.88 15.10
N ASN A 187 3.14 -8.08 14.22
CA ASN A 187 2.93 -9.38 13.57
C ASN A 187 2.22 -9.24 12.22
N GLU A 188 2.94 -9.51 11.16
CA GLU A 188 2.49 -9.43 9.77
C GLU A 188 1.58 -10.60 9.34
N GLN A 189 1.37 -11.60 10.21
CA GLN A 189 0.51 -12.75 9.91
C GLN A 189 -0.99 -12.45 10.10
N GLY A 190 -1.35 -11.22 10.45
CA GLY A 190 -2.73 -10.79 10.57
C GLY A 190 -2.90 -9.29 10.32
N ASN A 191 -4.15 -8.81 10.42
CA ASN A 191 -4.52 -7.43 10.13
C ASN A 191 -4.11 -6.98 8.71
N PHE A 192 -4.41 -7.82 7.72
CA PHE A 192 -4.11 -7.55 6.30
C PHE A 192 -4.98 -6.42 5.70
N GLY A 193 -6.09 -6.07 6.36
CA GLY A 193 -6.92 -4.93 5.97
C GLY A 193 -6.20 -3.59 6.18
N ILE A 194 -6.47 -2.60 5.32
CA ILE A 194 -5.92 -1.25 5.45
C ILE A 194 -7.01 -0.24 5.79
N THR A 195 -8.11 -0.22 5.03
CA THR A 195 -9.23 0.70 5.27
C THR A 195 -10.33 0.10 6.14
N ASN A 196 -10.45 -1.21 6.16
CA ASN A 196 -11.32 -1.96 7.06
C ASN A 196 -10.74 -3.36 7.33
N PHE A 197 -11.17 -4.00 8.41
CA PHE A 197 -10.70 -5.30 8.86
C PHE A 197 -11.83 -6.32 8.92
N LEU A 198 -12.86 -6.17 8.08
CA LEU A 198 -14.00 -7.11 8.02
C LEU A 198 -13.52 -8.49 7.60
N TRP A 199 -12.71 -8.56 6.57
CA TRP A 199 -12.21 -9.82 6.03
C TRP A 199 -11.23 -10.51 6.97
N ASP A 200 -10.42 -9.73 7.70
CA ASP A 200 -9.59 -10.28 8.79
C ASP A 200 -10.44 -10.96 9.86
N ARG A 201 -11.58 -10.35 10.24
CA ARG A 201 -12.51 -10.93 11.24
C ARG A 201 -13.17 -12.19 10.73
N LEU A 202 -13.66 -12.17 9.49
CA LEU A 202 -14.35 -13.30 8.88
C LEU A 202 -13.41 -14.49 8.61
N LEU A 203 -12.15 -14.23 8.30
CA LEU A 203 -11.16 -15.24 7.91
C LEU A 203 -10.11 -15.52 8.99
N GLY A 204 -10.34 -15.05 10.23
CA GLY A 204 -9.57 -15.43 11.41
C GLY A 204 -8.17 -14.83 11.51
N THR A 205 -7.89 -13.70 10.80
CA THR A 205 -6.59 -13.02 10.85
C THR A 205 -6.63 -11.70 11.63
N PHE A 206 -7.76 -11.38 12.26
CA PHE A 206 -7.89 -10.16 13.03
C PHE A 206 -7.32 -10.32 14.45
N TYR A 207 -6.49 -9.37 14.86
CA TYR A 207 -6.12 -9.17 16.25
C TYR A 207 -6.18 -7.67 16.61
N GLY A 208 -6.81 -7.37 17.73
CA GLY A 208 -7.08 -5.98 18.17
C GLY A 208 -6.06 -5.43 19.17
N ASP A 209 -5.22 -6.32 19.71
CA ASP A 209 -4.20 -6.02 20.72
C ASP A 209 -2.93 -6.81 20.43
N SER A 210 -1.76 -6.20 20.70
CA SER A 210 -0.46 -6.85 20.58
C SER A 210 -0.25 -8.00 21.58
N GLN A 211 -1.01 -8.03 22.68
CA GLN A 211 -0.97 -9.14 23.64
C GLN A 211 -1.74 -10.40 23.17
N ALA A 212 -2.62 -10.25 22.18
CA ALA A 212 -3.43 -11.37 21.66
C ALA A 212 -2.65 -12.33 20.76
N ILE A 213 -1.48 -11.94 20.30
CA ILE A 213 -0.64 -12.71 19.37
C ILE A 213 0.84 -12.42 19.66
N PRO A 214 1.74 -13.42 19.63
CA PRO A 214 3.16 -13.18 19.84
C PRO A 214 3.74 -12.29 18.75
N ARG A 215 4.81 -11.56 19.07
CA ARG A 215 5.54 -10.77 18.10
C ARG A 215 6.19 -11.69 17.06
N SER A 216 6.02 -11.36 15.78
CA SER A 216 6.66 -12.09 14.70
C SER A 216 8.15 -11.72 14.57
N ALA A 217 8.97 -12.72 14.28
CA ALA A 217 10.39 -12.52 13.93
C ALA A 217 10.56 -12.10 12.45
N THR A 218 9.51 -12.18 11.64
CA THR A 218 9.56 -11.97 10.19
C THR A 218 8.79 -10.75 9.70
N ASN A 219 8.34 -9.88 10.62
CA ASN A 219 7.52 -8.72 10.28
C ASN A 219 8.21 -7.72 9.32
N PHE A 220 9.54 -7.60 9.37
CA PHE A 220 10.29 -6.73 8.45
C PHE A 220 10.76 -7.44 7.18
N ASN A 221 11.02 -8.75 7.24
CA ASN A 221 11.61 -9.47 6.11
C ASN A 221 10.65 -10.45 5.42
N LEU A 222 9.39 -10.56 5.87
CA LEU A 222 8.36 -11.43 5.29
C LEU A 222 8.83 -12.89 5.10
N GLY A 223 9.75 -13.33 5.96
CA GLY A 223 10.36 -14.66 5.91
C GLY A 223 11.47 -14.83 4.88
N TYR A 224 11.96 -13.75 4.27
CA TYR A 224 13.18 -13.74 3.48
C TYR A 224 14.36 -13.40 4.40
N ASP A 225 14.74 -14.39 5.21
CA ASP A 225 15.87 -14.31 6.15
C ASP A 225 17.21 -14.58 5.44
N GLU A 226 18.28 -14.72 6.22
CA GLU A 226 19.61 -14.93 5.68
C GLU A 226 19.73 -16.25 4.90
N ALA A 227 19.14 -17.33 5.40
CA ALA A 227 19.15 -18.65 4.76
C ALA A 227 18.35 -18.65 3.44
N GLU A 228 17.20 -17.99 3.40
CA GLU A 228 16.45 -17.79 2.16
C GLU A 228 17.21 -16.86 1.20
N GLY A 229 17.96 -15.87 1.72
CA GLY A 229 18.81 -14.98 0.93
C GLY A 229 20.01 -15.68 0.27
N GLU A 230 20.57 -16.70 0.91
CA GLU A 230 21.59 -17.56 0.30
C GLU A 230 21.00 -18.47 -0.79
N ARG A 231 19.82 -19.04 -0.53
CA ARG A 231 19.13 -19.93 -1.46
C ARG A 231 18.56 -19.22 -2.70
N TYR A 232 18.11 -17.95 -2.53
CA TYR A 232 17.49 -17.13 -3.56
C TYR A 232 18.13 -15.73 -3.62
N PRO A 233 19.37 -15.60 -4.12
CA PRO A 233 20.20 -14.41 -3.94
C PRO A 233 19.78 -13.19 -4.76
N TRP A 234 18.84 -13.36 -5.69
CA TRP A 234 18.43 -12.29 -6.61
C TRP A 234 17.73 -11.11 -5.94
N VAL A 235 17.06 -11.29 -4.79
CA VAL A 235 16.47 -10.18 -4.03
C VAL A 235 17.56 -9.30 -3.42
N LYS A 236 18.59 -9.91 -2.79
CA LYS A 236 19.76 -9.19 -2.29
C LYS A 236 20.50 -8.45 -3.43
N ALA A 237 20.70 -9.11 -4.57
CA ALA A 237 21.35 -8.52 -5.74
C ALA A 237 20.58 -7.29 -6.32
N LEU A 238 19.27 -7.24 -6.17
CA LEU A 238 18.47 -6.08 -6.55
C LEU A 238 18.67 -4.88 -5.60
N SER A 239 18.94 -5.12 -4.33
CA SER A 239 19.19 -4.09 -3.31
C SER A 239 20.58 -3.46 -3.42
N THR A 240 21.55 -4.19 -3.95
CA THR A 240 22.95 -3.74 -4.08
C THR A 240 23.26 -3.02 -5.40
N ARG A 241 22.31 -2.88 -6.31
CA ARG A 241 22.52 -2.16 -7.58
C ARG A 241 22.69 -0.65 -7.34
N PRO A 242 23.63 0.03 -8.02
CA PRO A 242 23.75 1.48 -7.97
C PRO A 242 22.41 2.13 -8.34
N GLY A 243 21.89 2.99 -7.46
CA GLY A 243 20.58 3.63 -7.61
C GLY A 243 19.40 2.85 -7.04
N ALA A 244 19.61 1.68 -6.42
CA ALA A 244 18.63 1.08 -5.53
C ALA A 244 18.46 1.96 -4.28
N PRO A 245 17.25 2.05 -3.69
CA PRO A 245 17.08 2.70 -2.39
C PRO A 245 18.03 2.04 -1.37
N ASP A 246 18.75 2.86 -0.62
CA ASP A 246 19.55 2.37 0.50
C ASP A 246 18.59 2.00 1.64
N ASN A 247 18.32 0.71 1.76
CA ASN A 247 17.48 0.14 2.81
C ASN A 247 18.33 -0.43 3.96
N SER A 248 19.59 0.00 4.10
CA SER A 248 20.40 -0.35 5.27
C SER A 248 19.71 0.21 6.52
N PRO A 249 19.49 -0.58 7.58
CA PRO A 249 19.08 -0.03 8.85
C PRO A 249 20.14 0.99 9.29
N ASP A 250 19.70 2.19 9.68
CA ASP A 250 20.58 3.23 10.21
C ASP A 250 21.20 2.72 11.53
N ASN A 251 22.38 2.15 11.43
CA ASN A 251 23.21 1.71 12.54
C ASN A 251 24.05 2.87 13.10
N SER A 252 23.57 4.10 13.05
CA SER A 252 24.21 5.20 13.75
C SER A 252 24.22 4.88 15.25
N PRO A 253 25.39 4.78 15.89
CA PRO A 253 25.46 4.58 17.32
C PRO A 253 24.82 5.81 17.98
N GLY A 254 23.75 5.58 18.74
CA GLY A 254 23.15 6.64 19.55
C GLY A 254 24.26 7.28 20.40
N ASP A 255 24.43 8.59 20.27
CA ASP A 255 25.29 9.38 21.12
C ASP A 255 24.98 9.06 22.59
N SER A 256 25.87 8.32 23.20
CA SER A 256 25.90 8.12 24.64
C SER A 256 26.11 9.50 25.27
N LEU A 257 25.03 10.07 25.79
CA LEU A 257 25.11 11.25 26.67
C LEU A 257 26.10 10.95 27.79
N GLY A 258 27.28 11.56 27.66
CA GLY A 258 28.31 11.56 28.68
C GLY A 258 27.74 12.18 29.95
N SER A 259 27.71 11.38 31.01
CA SER A 259 27.54 11.83 32.37
C SER A 259 28.84 12.55 32.80
N ASP A 260 28.91 13.85 32.66
CA ASP A 260 29.87 14.65 33.37
C ASP A 260 29.37 14.94 34.79
N ALA A 261 29.73 14.06 35.69
CA ALA A 261 29.78 14.37 37.11
C ALA A 261 30.96 15.31 37.35
N ARG A 262 30.75 16.57 37.62
CA ARG A 262 31.69 17.43 38.30
C ARG A 262 31.18 17.75 39.68
N GLY A 263 31.73 17.06 40.66
CA GLY A 263 31.77 17.56 42.02
C GLY A 263 32.82 18.67 42.14
N GLY A 264 32.64 19.51 43.07
CA GLY A 264 33.61 20.54 43.47
C GLY A 264 32.98 21.62 44.32
N ASP A 265 33.23 21.50 45.61
CA ASP A 265 33.33 22.53 46.68
C ASP A 265 32.13 23.45 46.90
#